data_820a9c50a58b1b7bf9278fe84343f56a
#
_entry.id   820a9c50a58b1b7bf9278fe84343f56a
#
_cell.length_a   1.000
_cell.length_b   1.000
_cell.length_c   1.000
_cell.angle_alpha   90.00
_cell.angle_beta   90.00
_cell.angle_gamma   90.00
#
_symmetry.space_group_name_H-M   'P 1'
#
loop_
_entity.id
_entity.type
_entity.pdbx_description
1 polymer ?
#
loop_
_entity_poly.entity_id
_entity_poly.type
_entity_poly.pdbx_seq_one_letter_code
_entity_poly.pdbx_strand_id
1 'polypeptide(L)'
;ISVQLLLWTVSGIYFAFNKIEQIRGEQYRDQENIFVDLAEFNFPLPASAATKFFNRNGETIMIVSTGLGTRYLDKKGADVSMLTDDEAIQIVKANTNLMPKSAEIIDEEKAGSEYRGRALPIYKVITDNDKGHEINVYINIYSGEVLAIRSAAWRIWDLMWGFHIMDWQERDNIDNILLKVFSILALISSITGVLLFFRVDNK
;
A
#
# COMPACT_ATOMS: atom_id res chain seq x y z
N ILE A 1 5.42 26.78 15.94
CA ILE A 1 6.23 26.74 14.69
C ILE A 1 7.46 25.86 14.88
N SER A 2 8.35 26.12 15.87
CA SER A 2 9.63 25.41 16.04
C SER A 2 9.48 23.87 16.17
N VAL A 3 8.49 23.40 16.94
CA VAL A 3 8.20 21.96 17.08
C VAL A 3 7.81 21.34 15.73
N GLN A 4 6.96 22.01 14.97
CA GLN A 4 6.53 21.51 13.66
C GLN A 4 7.68 21.51 12.64
N LEU A 5 8.50 22.54 12.62
CA LEU A 5 9.71 22.56 11.79
C LEU A 5 10.66 21.42 12.14
N LEU A 6 10.82 21.13 13.45
CA LEU A 6 11.61 19.99 13.90
C LEU A 6 11.02 18.66 13.39
N LEU A 7 9.70 18.46 13.53
CA LEU A 7 9.02 17.27 13.03
C LEU A 7 9.19 17.10 11.51
N TRP A 8 9.06 18.17 10.74
CA TRP A 8 9.28 18.15 9.29
C TRP A 8 10.73 17.83 8.93
N THR A 9 11.70 18.39 9.67
CA THR A 9 13.11 18.09 9.44
C THR A 9 13.44 16.63 9.76
N VAL A 10 12.97 16.12 10.90
CA VAL A 10 13.20 14.73 11.32
C VAL A 10 12.55 13.75 10.35
N SER A 11 11.27 13.97 10.00
CA SER A 11 10.58 13.10 9.04
C SER A 11 11.19 13.19 7.64
N GLY A 12 11.59 14.38 7.19
CA GLY A 12 12.27 14.58 5.91
C GLY A 12 13.60 13.84 5.84
N ILE A 13 14.42 13.91 6.89
CA ILE A 13 15.67 13.14 7.01
C ILE A 13 15.34 11.63 6.96
N TYR A 14 14.36 11.18 7.72
CA TYR A 14 13.95 9.77 7.72
C TYR A 14 13.57 9.30 6.30
N PHE A 15 12.78 10.07 5.56
CA PHE A 15 12.38 9.72 4.19
C PHE A 15 13.57 9.72 3.22
N ALA A 16 14.53 10.63 3.39
CA ALA A 16 15.71 10.70 2.54
C ALA A 16 16.63 9.46 2.70
N PHE A 17 16.68 8.86 3.89
CA PHE A 17 17.51 7.70 4.17
C PHE A 17 16.81 6.34 4.00
N ASN A 18 15.48 6.31 3.86
CA ASN A 18 14.71 5.08 3.73
C ASN A 18 14.01 5.01 2.36
N LYS A 19 14.45 4.10 1.51
CA LYS A 19 13.89 3.91 0.18
C LYS A 19 12.46 3.41 0.27
N ILE A 20 11.54 4.08 -0.44
CA ILE A 20 10.11 3.78 -0.40
C ILE A 20 9.77 2.36 -0.86
N GLU A 21 10.54 1.79 -1.79
CA GLU A 21 10.37 0.42 -2.28
C GLU A 21 10.58 -0.59 -1.13
N GLN A 22 11.62 -0.40 -0.32
CA GLN A 22 11.89 -1.24 0.85
C GLN A 22 10.82 -1.07 1.93
N ILE A 23 10.36 0.15 2.14
CA ILE A 23 9.28 0.44 3.08
C ILE A 23 7.98 -0.26 2.66
N ARG A 24 7.66 -0.27 1.36
CA ARG A 24 6.49 -0.94 0.79
C ARG A 24 6.59 -2.46 0.76
N GLY A 25 7.76 -3.01 1.11
CA GLY A 25 7.97 -4.45 1.18
C GLY A 25 8.21 -5.12 -0.17
N GLU A 26 8.68 -4.38 -1.19
CA GLU A 26 8.95 -4.93 -2.52
C GLU A 26 10.01 -6.04 -2.49
N GLN A 27 10.95 -5.99 -1.54
CA GLN A 27 11.96 -7.04 -1.31
C GLN A 27 11.37 -8.39 -0.87
N TYR A 28 10.11 -8.41 -0.45
CA TYR A 28 9.41 -9.64 -0.03
C TYR A 28 8.56 -10.24 -1.15
N ARG A 29 8.40 -9.55 -2.28
CA ARG A 29 7.62 -10.04 -3.41
C ARG A 29 8.46 -10.94 -4.30
N ASP A 30 7.94 -12.13 -4.58
CA ASP A 30 8.41 -12.94 -5.69
C ASP A 30 7.49 -12.64 -6.89
N GLN A 31 8.06 -12.01 -7.93
CA GLN A 31 7.33 -11.73 -9.16
C GLN A 31 7.64 -12.83 -10.18
N GLU A 32 6.71 -13.74 -10.36
CA GLU A 32 6.74 -14.65 -11.50
C GLU A 32 6.13 -13.96 -12.73
N ASN A 33 6.81 -14.10 -13.88
CA ASN A 33 6.21 -13.74 -15.15
C ASN A 33 5.12 -14.76 -15.50
N ILE A 34 3.89 -14.31 -15.58
CA ILE A 34 2.76 -15.14 -15.98
C ILE A 34 2.68 -15.14 -17.51
N PHE A 35 2.87 -16.30 -18.12
CA PHE A 35 2.58 -16.51 -19.53
C PHE A 35 1.15 -17.02 -19.66
N VAL A 36 0.31 -16.30 -20.39
CA VAL A 36 -1.10 -16.60 -20.57
C VAL A 36 -1.38 -16.94 -22.02
N ASP A 37 -1.94 -18.12 -22.27
CA ASP A 37 -2.55 -18.41 -23.55
C ASP A 37 -3.94 -17.78 -23.61
N LEU A 38 -4.07 -16.69 -24.36
CA LEU A 38 -5.32 -15.96 -24.50
C LEU A 38 -6.43 -16.78 -25.18
N ALA A 39 -6.09 -17.84 -25.93
CA ALA A 39 -7.08 -18.71 -26.57
C ALA A 39 -7.89 -19.52 -25.55
N GLU A 40 -7.37 -19.71 -24.33
CA GLU A 40 -8.09 -20.36 -23.24
C GLU A 40 -9.27 -19.53 -22.69
N PHE A 41 -9.28 -18.21 -22.96
CA PHE A 41 -10.30 -17.26 -22.49
C PHE A 41 -11.25 -16.86 -23.63
N ASN A 42 -12.04 -17.81 -24.11
CA ASN A 42 -12.92 -17.62 -25.27
C ASN A 42 -14.36 -17.33 -24.83
N PHE A 43 -14.61 -16.12 -24.29
CA PHE A 43 -15.95 -15.63 -23.96
C PHE A 43 -16.04 -14.12 -24.26
N PRO A 44 -17.28 -13.59 -24.49
CA PRO A 44 -17.47 -12.18 -24.83
C PRO A 44 -17.14 -11.27 -23.62
N LEU A 45 -16.35 -10.22 -23.89
CA LEU A 45 -16.04 -9.17 -22.91
C LEU A 45 -16.73 -7.86 -23.31
N PRO A 46 -17.11 -7.00 -22.33
CA PRO A 46 -17.58 -5.65 -22.62
C PRO A 46 -16.50 -4.84 -23.38
N ALA A 47 -16.94 -4.04 -24.36
CA ALA A 47 -16.02 -3.26 -25.22
C ALA A 47 -15.15 -2.23 -24.43
N SER A 48 -15.58 -1.82 -23.24
CA SER A 48 -14.89 -0.87 -22.37
C SER A 48 -14.20 -1.52 -21.17
N ALA A 49 -13.87 -2.82 -21.25
CA ALA A 49 -13.24 -3.53 -20.14
C ALA A 49 -11.72 -3.36 -20.16
N ALA A 50 -11.14 -3.09 -19.00
CA ALA A 50 -9.71 -3.32 -18.75
C ALA A 50 -9.53 -4.74 -18.20
N THR A 51 -8.57 -5.48 -18.74
CA THR A 51 -8.31 -6.87 -18.32
C THR A 51 -6.92 -7.04 -17.74
N LYS A 52 -6.81 -7.85 -16.70
CA LYS A 52 -5.56 -8.27 -16.08
C LYS A 52 -5.64 -9.77 -15.79
N PHE A 53 -4.54 -10.47 -15.89
CA PHE A 53 -4.45 -11.88 -15.54
C PHE A 53 -3.68 -12.06 -14.24
N PHE A 54 -4.06 -13.07 -13.48
CA PHE A 54 -3.40 -13.42 -12.23
C PHE A 54 -3.35 -14.94 -12.06
N ASN A 55 -2.25 -15.45 -11.53
CA ASN A 55 -2.11 -16.88 -11.21
C ASN A 55 -2.62 -17.11 -9.78
N ARG A 56 -3.78 -17.76 -9.67
CA ARG A 56 -4.39 -18.15 -8.40
C ARG A 56 -4.09 -19.65 -8.17
N ASN A 57 -3.06 -19.96 -7.37
CA ASN A 57 -2.67 -21.33 -7.03
C ASN A 57 -2.52 -22.26 -8.26
N GLY A 58 -1.89 -21.79 -9.33
CA GLY A 58 -1.68 -22.55 -10.56
C GLY A 58 -2.81 -22.43 -11.59
N GLU A 59 -3.94 -21.80 -11.24
CA GLU A 59 -5.01 -21.47 -12.17
C GLU A 59 -4.93 -20.01 -12.60
N THR A 60 -4.87 -19.76 -13.90
CA THR A 60 -4.93 -18.40 -14.42
C THR A 60 -6.38 -17.92 -14.41
N ILE A 61 -6.62 -16.81 -13.74
CA ILE A 61 -7.90 -16.10 -13.75
C ILE A 61 -7.78 -14.78 -14.49
N MET A 62 -8.89 -14.30 -15.05
CA MET A 62 -8.98 -13.00 -15.69
C MET A 62 -9.72 -12.02 -14.76
N ILE A 63 -9.12 -10.88 -14.48
CA ILE A 63 -9.72 -9.77 -13.75
C ILE A 63 -10.24 -8.78 -14.77
N VAL A 64 -11.53 -8.53 -14.78
CA VAL A 64 -12.22 -7.66 -15.75
C VAL A 64 -12.79 -6.47 -15.01
N SER A 65 -12.24 -5.28 -15.26
CA SER A 65 -12.69 -4.02 -14.66
C SER A 65 -13.48 -3.20 -15.67
N THR A 66 -14.66 -2.78 -15.29
CA THR A 66 -15.56 -1.95 -16.09
C THR A 66 -16.05 -0.76 -15.27
N GLY A 67 -16.79 0.15 -15.87
CA GLY A 67 -17.44 1.24 -15.14
C GLY A 67 -18.50 0.77 -14.12
N LEU A 68 -18.93 -0.49 -14.16
CA LEU A 68 -19.88 -1.09 -13.23
C LEU A 68 -19.23 -1.87 -12.07
N GLY A 69 -17.91 -2.08 -12.13
CA GLY A 69 -17.16 -2.81 -11.11
C GLY A 69 -16.14 -3.78 -11.69
N THR A 70 -15.55 -4.58 -10.80
CA THR A 70 -14.52 -5.58 -11.15
C THR A 70 -15.11 -6.98 -10.97
N ARG A 71 -14.91 -7.85 -11.96
CA ARG A 71 -15.25 -9.28 -11.92
C ARG A 71 -13.97 -10.11 -12.02
N TYR A 72 -14.01 -11.26 -11.39
CA TYR A 72 -12.91 -12.23 -11.38
C TYR A 72 -13.41 -13.51 -12.05
N LEU A 73 -12.88 -13.83 -13.21
CA LEU A 73 -13.41 -14.87 -14.09
C LEU A 73 -12.40 -16.01 -14.27
N ASP A 74 -12.90 -17.22 -14.29
CA ASP A 74 -12.13 -18.38 -14.70
C ASP A 74 -11.97 -18.44 -16.24
N LYS A 75 -11.29 -19.47 -16.76
CA LYS A 75 -11.09 -19.70 -18.20
C LYS A 75 -12.41 -19.91 -18.96
N LYS A 76 -13.50 -20.24 -18.30
CA LYS A 76 -14.83 -20.44 -18.91
C LYS A 76 -15.70 -19.20 -18.83
N GLY A 77 -15.24 -18.13 -18.21
CA GLY A 77 -16.01 -16.90 -18.00
C GLY A 77 -16.96 -16.95 -16.81
N ALA A 78 -16.84 -17.96 -15.94
CA ALA A 78 -17.58 -18.03 -14.69
C ALA A 78 -16.90 -17.22 -13.60
N ASP A 79 -17.69 -16.61 -12.69
CA ASP A 79 -17.15 -15.89 -11.54
C ASP A 79 -16.46 -16.87 -10.58
N VAL A 80 -15.24 -16.53 -10.16
CA VAL A 80 -14.49 -17.31 -9.17
C VAL A 80 -15.04 -17.07 -7.77
N SER A 81 -15.03 -18.10 -6.93
CA SER A 81 -15.38 -17.99 -5.52
C SER A 81 -14.30 -17.24 -4.72
N MET A 82 -14.68 -16.74 -3.55
CA MET A 82 -13.69 -16.25 -2.57
C MET A 82 -12.67 -17.34 -2.24
N LEU A 83 -11.45 -16.91 -1.91
CA LEU A 83 -10.42 -17.78 -1.38
C LEU A 83 -10.85 -18.34 -0.02
N THR A 84 -10.38 -19.54 0.27
CA THR A 84 -10.33 -20.07 1.64
C THR A 84 -9.08 -19.56 2.36
N ASP A 85 -9.03 -19.69 3.69
CA ASP A 85 -7.86 -19.31 4.50
C ASP A 85 -6.60 -20.07 4.05
N ASP A 86 -6.74 -21.38 3.76
CA ASP A 86 -5.64 -22.21 3.28
C ASP A 86 -5.14 -21.75 1.90
N GLU A 87 -6.04 -21.42 0.97
CA GLU A 87 -5.66 -20.88 -0.33
C GLU A 87 -4.94 -19.52 -0.19
N ALA A 88 -5.42 -18.64 0.70
CA ALA A 88 -4.78 -17.38 0.98
C ALA A 88 -3.35 -17.54 1.50
N ILE A 89 -3.14 -18.49 2.42
CA ILE A 89 -1.83 -18.86 2.95
C ILE A 89 -0.91 -19.41 1.83
N GLN A 90 -1.41 -20.30 0.99
CA GLN A 90 -0.64 -20.89 -0.12
C GLN A 90 -0.22 -19.83 -1.14
N ILE A 91 -1.13 -18.93 -1.49
CA ILE A 91 -0.85 -17.84 -2.43
C ILE A 91 0.24 -16.90 -1.89
N VAL A 92 0.16 -16.51 -0.61
CA VAL A 92 1.19 -15.65 -0.02
C VAL A 92 2.54 -16.37 0.02
N LYS A 93 2.55 -17.68 0.33
CA LYS A 93 3.76 -18.49 0.31
C LYS A 93 4.39 -18.61 -1.08
N ALA A 94 3.56 -18.67 -2.12
CA ALA A 94 4.03 -18.78 -3.52
C ALA A 94 4.50 -17.43 -4.11
N ASN A 95 3.91 -16.31 -3.66
CA ASN A 95 4.16 -14.99 -4.23
C ASN A 95 5.07 -14.10 -3.36
N THR A 96 5.58 -14.64 -2.25
CA THR A 96 6.49 -13.90 -1.35
C THR A 96 7.54 -14.85 -0.76
N ASN A 97 8.68 -14.28 -0.33
CA ASN A 97 9.71 -15.00 0.42
C ASN A 97 9.43 -15.02 1.94
N LEU A 98 8.17 -14.84 2.33
CA LEU A 98 7.73 -14.82 3.73
C LEU A 98 7.17 -16.18 4.17
N MET A 99 7.08 -16.40 5.48
CA MET A 99 6.53 -17.61 6.10
C MET A 99 5.13 -17.32 6.67
N PRO A 100 4.04 -17.68 5.95
CA PRO A 100 2.68 -17.44 6.42
C PRO A 100 2.34 -18.32 7.64
N LYS A 101 1.56 -17.75 8.58
CA LYS A 101 1.10 -18.42 9.80
C LYS A 101 -0.40 -18.59 9.86
N SER A 102 -1.13 -17.53 9.55
CA SER A 102 -2.59 -17.49 9.63
C SER A 102 -3.15 -16.46 8.65
N ALA A 103 -4.39 -16.65 8.27
CA ALA A 103 -5.15 -15.72 7.44
C ALA A 103 -6.45 -15.31 8.16
N GLU A 104 -6.87 -14.07 7.99
CA GLU A 104 -8.14 -13.54 8.48
C GLU A 104 -8.77 -12.60 7.45
N ILE A 105 -10.09 -12.62 7.34
CA ILE A 105 -10.82 -11.71 6.46
C ILE A 105 -11.01 -10.37 7.19
N ILE A 106 -10.78 -9.29 6.46
CA ILE A 106 -11.10 -7.93 6.89
C ILE A 106 -12.18 -7.40 5.96
N ASP A 107 -13.32 -7.06 6.52
CA ASP A 107 -14.51 -6.55 5.84
C ASP A 107 -14.94 -5.16 6.32
N GLU A 108 -14.34 -4.66 7.40
CA GLU A 108 -14.61 -3.34 7.97
C GLU A 108 -13.49 -2.35 7.71
N GLU A 109 -13.87 -1.14 7.29
CA GLU A 109 -12.92 -0.03 7.16
C GLU A 109 -12.58 0.55 8.54
N LYS A 110 -11.29 0.79 8.76
CA LYS A 110 -10.79 1.41 9.99
C LYS A 110 -9.83 2.55 9.66
N ALA A 111 -10.13 3.74 10.16
CA ALA A 111 -9.27 4.91 10.00
C ALA A 111 -7.85 4.63 10.49
N GLY A 112 -6.85 5.09 9.73
CA GLY A 112 -5.43 4.88 10.05
C GLY A 112 -4.94 3.44 9.97
N SER A 113 -5.76 2.51 9.44
CA SER A 113 -5.37 1.11 9.26
C SER A 113 -4.25 0.93 8.23
N GLU A 114 -3.54 -0.21 8.32
CA GLU A 114 -2.49 -0.59 7.35
C GLU A 114 -3.02 -0.86 5.94
N TYR A 115 -4.31 -1.12 5.82
CA TYR A 115 -5.02 -1.47 4.57
C TYR A 115 -5.93 -0.35 4.06
N ARG A 116 -5.88 0.84 4.67
CA ARG A 116 -6.70 1.99 4.25
C ARG A 116 -6.58 2.27 2.76
N GLY A 117 -7.68 2.72 2.15
CA GLY A 117 -7.78 2.95 0.70
C GLY A 117 -7.82 1.67 -0.15
N ARG A 118 -8.00 0.49 0.46
CA ARG A 118 -8.22 -0.78 -0.25
C ARG A 118 -9.70 -1.12 -0.29
N ALA A 119 -10.15 -1.63 -1.45
CA ALA A 119 -11.52 -2.13 -1.56
C ALA A 119 -11.67 -3.40 -0.70
N LEU A 120 -12.64 -3.39 0.21
CA LEU A 120 -12.97 -4.51 1.08
C LEU A 120 -14.06 -5.39 0.46
N PRO A 121 -14.16 -6.67 0.84
CA PRO A 121 -13.28 -7.39 1.80
C PRO A 121 -11.94 -7.81 1.21
N ILE A 122 -10.94 -7.99 2.09
CA ILE A 122 -9.59 -8.49 1.75
C ILE A 122 -9.13 -9.53 2.78
N TYR A 123 -8.14 -10.34 2.43
CA TYR A 123 -7.41 -11.13 3.41
C TYR A 123 -6.24 -10.36 4.00
N LYS A 124 -6.04 -10.50 5.30
CA LYS A 124 -4.78 -10.22 5.99
C LYS A 124 -4.13 -11.56 6.35
N VAL A 125 -2.95 -11.80 5.82
CA VAL A 125 -2.13 -12.97 6.14
C VAL A 125 -0.98 -12.52 7.04
N ILE A 126 -0.93 -13.07 8.24
CA ILE A 126 0.16 -12.84 9.20
C ILE A 126 1.31 -13.76 8.81
N THR A 127 2.49 -13.16 8.63
CA THR A 127 3.69 -13.86 8.18
C THR A 127 4.90 -13.49 9.03
N ASP A 128 5.96 -14.29 8.98
CA ASP A 128 7.30 -13.90 9.46
C ASP A 128 8.28 -13.81 8.29
N ASN A 129 9.30 -12.98 8.45
CA ASN A 129 10.49 -13.03 7.60
C ASN A 129 11.51 -14.05 8.13
N ASP A 130 12.64 -14.18 7.43
CA ASP A 130 13.78 -15.05 7.78
C ASP A 130 14.38 -14.77 9.19
N LYS A 131 14.15 -13.58 9.75
CA LYS A 131 14.60 -13.16 11.08
C LYS A 131 13.54 -13.32 12.16
N GLY A 132 12.36 -13.85 11.84
CA GLY A 132 11.24 -14.01 12.76
C GLY A 132 10.50 -12.71 13.07
N HIS A 133 10.65 -11.67 12.26
CA HIS A 133 9.87 -10.44 12.43
C HIS A 133 8.53 -10.58 11.72
N GLU A 134 7.46 -10.23 12.43
CA GLU A 134 6.10 -10.25 11.91
C GLU A 134 5.87 -9.21 10.81
N ILE A 135 5.26 -9.68 9.72
CA ILE A 135 4.89 -8.88 8.54
C ILE A 135 3.46 -9.22 8.15
N ASN A 136 2.63 -8.21 7.95
CA ASN A 136 1.27 -8.39 7.46
C ASN A 136 1.25 -8.28 5.93
N VAL A 137 0.67 -9.29 5.28
CA VAL A 137 0.43 -9.30 3.84
C VAL A 137 -1.06 -9.19 3.59
N TYR A 138 -1.47 -8.18 2.82
CA TYR A 138 -2.87 -7.97 2.44
C TYR A 138 -3.06 -8.42 1.00
N ILE A 139 -4.03 -9.30 0.76
CA ILE A 139 -4.32 -9.84 -0.56
C ILE A 139 -5.78 -9.68 -0.93
N ASN A 140 -6.06 -9.61 -2.22
CA ASN A 140 -7.43 -9.59 -2.75
C ASN A 140 -8.11 -10.93 -2.47
N ILE A 141 -9.35 -10.87 -1.96
CA ILE A 141 -10.10 -12.06 -1.52
C ILE A 141 -10.49 -13.02 -2.64
N TYR A 142 -10.53 -12.56 -3.89
CA TYR A 142 -10.88 -13.37 -5.07
C TYR A 142 -9.66 -13.81 -5.87
N SER A 143 -8.75 -12.88 -6.17
CA SER A 143 -7.59 -13.18 -6.99
C SER A 143 -6.39 -13.68 -6.21
N GLY A 144 -6.25 -13.29 -4.94
CA GLY A 144 -5.03 -13.49 -4.17
C GLY A 144 -3.91 -12.49 -4.51
N GLU A 145 -4.17 -11.51 -5.37
CA GLU A 145 -3.18 -10.47 -5.69
C GLU A 145 -2.70 -9.77 -4.41
N VAL A 146 -1.38 -9.68 -4.22
CA VAL A 146 -0.79 -8.99 -3.08
C VAL A 146 -0.97 -7.48 -3.22
N LEU A 147 -1.89 -6.93 -2.42
CA LEU A 147 -2.27 -5.51 -2.42
C LEU A 147 -1.30 -4.65 -1.61
N ALA A 148 -0.78 -5.20 -0.50
CA ALA A 148 0.12 -4.47 0.37
C ALA A 148 0.94 -5.44 1.26
N ILE A 149 2.17 -5.05 1.58
CA ILE A 149 3.02 -5.72 2.58
C ILE A 149 3.38 -4.66 3.62
N ARG A 150 3.19 -4.97 4.92
CA ARG A 150 3.34 -4.04 6.03
C ARG A 150 4.24 -4.61 7.11
N SER A 151 5.44 -4.05 7.17
CA SER A 151 6.46 -4.38 8.17
C SER A 151 6.51 -3.32 9.29
N ALA A 152 7.34 -3.55 10.31
CA ALA A 152 7.62 -2.54 11.33
C ALA A 152 8.21 -1.25 10.72
N ALA A 153 9.05 -1.37 9.69
CA ALA A 153 9.61 -0.22 8.97
C ALA A 153 8.50 0.61 8.29
N TRP A 154 7.49 -0.06 7.72
CA TRP A 154 6.34 0.63 7.16
C TRP A 154 5.54 1.38 8.25
N ARG A 155 5.33 0.79 9.43
CA ARG A 155 4.62 1.43 10.54
C ARG A 155 5.32 2.69 11.03
N ILE A 156 6.66 2.66 11.12
CA ILE A 156 7.47 3.84 11.46
C ILE A 156 7.35 4.91 10.38
N TRP A 157 7.46 4.50 9.11
CA TRP A 157 7.33 5.42 7.98
C TRP A 157 5.94 6.09 7.96
N ASP A 158 4.90 5.32 8.18
CA ASP A 158 3.52 5.80 8.24
C ASP A 158 3.28 6.79 9.40
N LEU A 159 3.91 6.53 10.56
CA LEU A 159 3.89 7.45 11.69
C LEU A 159 4.59 8.77 11.34
N MET A 160 5.78 8.70 10.73
CA MET A 160 6.52 9.89 10.28
C MET A 160 5.75 10.66 9.22
N TRP A 161 5.05 9.96 8.34
CA TRP A 161 4.15 10.56 7.35
C TRP A 161 3.01 11.32 8.01
N GLY A 162 2.33 10.74 8.98
CA GLY A 162 1.27 11.40 9.75
C GLY A 162 1.76 12.69 10.43
N PHE A 163 2.96 12.70 11.01
CA PHE A 163 3.58 13.91 11.55
C PHE A 163 3.93 14.93 10.47
N HIS A 164 4.39 14.46 9.32
CA HIS A 164 4.77 15.33 8.21
C HIS A 164 3.59 16.09 7.63
N ILE A 165 2.47 15.40 7.42
CA ILE A 165 1.25 15.98 6.85
C ILE A 165 0.29 16.55 7.91
N MET A 166 0.64 16.45 9.21
CA MET A 166 -0.20 16.92 10.33
C MET A 166 -1.57 16.25 10.40
N ASP A 167 -1.64 15.00 9.96
CA ASP A 167 -2.80 14.12 10.09
C ASP A 167 -2.40 12.87 10.88
N TRP A 168 -2.69 12.87 12.17
CA TRP A 168 -2.26 11.79 13.08
C TRP A 168 -3.24 10.63 13.15
N GLN A 169 -4.49 10.84 12.72
CA GLN A 169 -5.57 9.86 12.82
C GLN A 169 -5.66 9.00 11.57
N GLU A 170 -5.91 9.62 10.43
CA GLU A 170 -6.11 8.91 9.16
C GLU A 170 -4.80 8.71 8.41
N ARG A 171 -3.85 9.66 8.55
CA ARG A 171 -2.53 9.69 7.90
C ARG A 171 -2.61 9.65 6.37
N ASP A 172 -3.65 10.26 5.83
CA ASP A 172 -3.98 10.23 4.40
C ASP A 172 -4.48 11.57 3.88
N ASN A 173 -4.98 12.44 4.78
CA ASN A 173 -5.55 13.73 4.44
C ASN A 173 -4.48 14.83 4.37
N ILE A 174 -3.94 15.06 3.17
CA ILE A 174 -3.00 16.16 2.88
C ILE A 174 -3.72 17.50 2.67
N ASP A 175 -5.04 17.51 2.53
CA ASP A 175 -5.84 18.74 2.34
C ASP A 175 -6.42 19.25 3.68
N ASN A 176 -5.59 19.31 4.72
CA ASN A 176 -6.02 19.78 6.03
C ASN A 176 -5.55 21.23 6.30
N ILE A 177 -6.33 21.95 7.09
CA ILE A 177 -6.08 23.38 7.38
C ILE A 177 -4.79 23.58 8.19
N LEU A 178 -4.43 22.64 9.09
CA LEU A 178 -3.24 22.75 9.90
C LEU A 178 -1.99 22.72 9.03
N LEU A 179 -1.91 21.79 8.09
CA LEU A 179 -0.79 21.69 7.14
C LEU A 179 -0.64 22.99 6.35
N LYS A 180 -1.75 23.56 5.82
CA LYS A 180 -1.75 24.82 5.04
C LYS A 180 -1.24 25.99 5.88
N VAL A 181 -1.78 26.17 7.09
CA VAL A 181 -1.39 27.27 7.99
C VAL A 181 0.09 27.17 8.38
N PHE A 182 0.55 26.01 8.82
CA PHE A 182 1.94 25.82 9.22
C PHE A 182 2.91 25.92 8.04
N SER A 183 2.52 25.53 6.84
CA SER A 183 3.34 25.73 5.63
C SER A 183 3.57 27.21 5.33
N ILE A 184 2.53 28.03 5.42
CA ILE A 184 2.64 29.49 5.25
C ILE A 184 3.54 30.10 6.34
N LEU A 185 3.34 29.71 7.60
CA LEU A 185 4.14 30.19 8.72
C LEU A 185 5.62 29.78 8.58
N ALA A 186 5.90 28.56 8.10
CA ALA A 186 7.24 28.09 7.82
C ALA A 186 7.92 28.90 6.73
N LEU A 187 7.18 29.21 5.65
CA LEU A 187 7.69 30.07 4.57
C LEU A 187 8.03 31.46 5.07
N ILE A 188 7.15 32.11 5.83
CA ILE A 188 7.39 33.43 6.42
C ILE A 188 8.62 33.39 7.34
N SER A 189 8.73 32.39 8.21
CA SER A 189 9.88 32.21 9.09
C SER A 189 11.19 32.06 8.32
N SER A 190 11.19 31.28 7.26
CA SER A 190 12.37 31.05 6.41
C SER A 190 12.80 32.33 5.71
N ILE A 191 11.87 33.07 5.11
CA ILE A 191 12.17 34.37 4.46
C ILE A 191 12.73 35.37 5.48
N THR A 192 12.09 35.48 6.64
CA THR A 192 12.53 36.37 7.71
C THR A 192 13.94 36.03 8.18
N GLY A 193 14.24 34.75 8.35
CA GLY A 193 15.60 34.26 8.72
C GLY A 193 16.66 34.68 7.70
N VAL A 194 16.39 34.51 6.41
CA VAL A 194 17.29 34.89 5.33
C VAL A 194 17.50 36.42 5.32
N LEU A 195 16.45 37.22 5.45
CA LEU A 195 16.54 38.67 5.48
C LEU A 195 17.34 39.17 6.69
N LEU A 196 17.18 38.57 7.86
CA LEU A 196 17.96 38.88 9.06
C LEU A 196 19.45 38.56 8.88
N PHE A 197 19.78 37.45 8.26
CA PHE A 197 21.16 37.08 7.95
C PHE A 197 21.87 38.16 7.15
N PHE A 198 21.29 38.60 6.03
CA PHE A 198 21.87 39.64 5.20
C PHE A 198 21.90 41.04 5.87
N ARG A 199 21.01 41.30 6.83
CA ARG A 199 21.01 42.58 7.58
C ARG A 199 22.12 42.65 8.63
N VAL A 200 22.49 41.53 9.20
CA VAL A 200 23.57 41.48 10.22
C VAL A 200 24.94 41.62 9.57
N ASP A 201 25.17 41.06 8.38
CA ASP A 201 26.44 41.19 7.65
C ASP A 201 26.74 42.63 7.14
N ASN A 202 25.75 43.49 7.09
CA ASN A 202 25.91 44.88 6.63
C ASN A 202 26.14 45.89 7.78
N LYS A 203 26.47 45.44 9.01
CA LYS A 203 26.90 46.27 10.13
C LYS A 203 28.33 45.93 10.55
#